data_b508752f6ac7f96cbb008a6cf48f4ba1
#
_entry.id   b508752f6ac7f96cbb008a6cf48f4ba1
#
_cell.length_a   1.000
_cell.length_b   1.000
_cell.length_c   1.000
_cell.angle_alpha   90.00
_cell.angle_beta   90.00
_cell.angle_gamma   90.00
#
_symmetry.space_group_name_H-M   'P 1'
#
loop_
_entity.id
_entity.type
_entity.pdbx_description
1 polymer ?
#
loop_
_entity_poly.entity_id
_entity_poly.type
_entity_poly.pdbx_seq_one_letter_code
_entity_poly.pdbx_strand_id
1 'polypeptide(L)'
;MALRTTPPFRADHVGSLLRPRHLLQAREDHAAGRIDAAELRALEDAAIREIVAMQEEVGLRSATDGELRRASWHMDFIYQLDGITKEAGHMAVRFFNENGELEFTPAALHVGGPLGVSTTIFGDDFSFLQETVATSVPKLTVPSPSMVHYRGGKASIDQSVYPDLASFWADLTAAYDEEVRRLGELGCTYLQFDDTSLAYLNDPHQREYVASIGGDPDRQHVEYIHHINEALAGRPEGMAVTTHMCRGNFRSSWAASGGYDFVAEALFG
;
A
#
# COMPACT_ATOMS: atom_id res chain seq x y z
N MET A 1 -20.14 -1.50 27.33
CA MET A 1 -19.86 -0.77 26.07
C MET A 1 -20.33 -1.69 24.94
N ALA A 2 -21.22 -1.23 24.05
CA ALA A 2 -21.64 -2.05 22.91
C ALA A 2 -20.44 -2.29 21.98
N LEU A 3 -20.32 -3.52 21.47
CA LEU A 3 -19.29 -3.85 20.49
C LEU A 3 -19.58 -3.09 19.18
N ARG A 4 -18.56 -2.45 18.61
CA ARG A 4 -18.66 -1.77 17.32
C ARG A 4 -18.90 -2.79 16.22
N THR A 5 -19.93 -2.57 15.39
CA THR A 5 -20.33 -3.49 14.32
C THR A 5 -19.85 -3.06 12.94
N THR A 6 -19.36 -1.84 12.83
CA THR A 6 -18.85 -1.24 11.58
C THR A 6 -17.39 -0.80 11.75
N PRO A 7 -16.57 -0.81 10.68
CA PRO A 7 -15.18 -0.35 10.73
C PRO A 7 -15.10 1.16 11.08
N PRO A 8 -13.94 1.65 11.54
CA PRO A 8 -12.75 0.86 11.86
C PRO A 8 -12.91 0.10 13.20
N PHE A 9 -12.33 -1.08 13.29
CA PHE A 9 -12.37 -1.90 14.49
C PHE A 9 -11.16 -1.63 15.39
N ARG A 10 -11.32 -1.81 16.71
CA ARG A 10 -10.23 -1.61 17.67
C ARG A 10 -9.20 -2.74 17.61
N ALA A 11 -9.67 -4.00 17.50
CA ALA A 11 -8.84 -5.16 17.22
C ALA A 11 -8.76 -5.32 15.69
N ASP A 12 -7.63 -4.98 15.13
CA ASP A 12 -7.37 -4.99 13.70
C ASP A 12 -5.89 -5.31 13.45
N HIS A 13 -5.53 -5.60 12.20
CA HIS A 13 -4.16 -5.86 11.78
C HIS A 13 -3.85 -5.14 10.46
N VAL A 14 -2.57 -5.09 10.11
CA VAL A 14 -2.09 -4.29 8.97
C VAL A 14 -2.49 -4.82 7.59
N GLY A 15 -2.92 -6.08 7.49
CA GLY A 15 -3.35 -6.67 6.23
C GLY A 15 -2.50 -7.87 5.79
N SER A 16 -1.20 -7.71 5.73
CA SER A 16 -0.26 -8.74 5.31
C SER A 16 -0.07 -9.83 6.38
N LEU A 17 -0.05 -11.08 5.94
CA LEU A 17 0.22 -12.26 6.77
C LEU A 17 1.38 -13.07 6.22
N LEU A 18 1.97 -13.93 7.07
CA LEU A 18 3.06 -14.82 6.66
C LEU A 18 2.56 -15.81 5.61
N ARG A 19 3.26 -15.87 4.48
CA ARG A 19 2.95 -16.83 3.42
C ARG A 19 3.29 -18.24 3.85
N PRO A 20 2.35 -19.21 3.70
CA PRO A 20 2.64 -20.62 3.96
C PRO A 20 3.77 -21.13 3.06
N ARG A 21 4.56 -22.07 3.57
CA ARG A 21 5.70 -22.63 2.81
C ARG A 21 5.29 -23.24 1.46
N HIS A 22 4.15 -23.92 1.42
CA HIS A 22 3.65 -24.52 0.19
C HIS A 22 3.32 -23.48 -0.87
N LEU A 23 2.82 -22.29 -0.47
CA LEU A 23 2.56 -21.18 -1.38
C LEU A 23 3.86 -20.54 -1.91
N LEU A 24 4.89 -20.41 -1.06
CA LEU A 24 6.20 -19.95 -1.52
C LEU A 24 6.78 -20.90 -2.55
N GLN A 25 6.69 -22.23 -2.31
CA GLN A 25 7.12 -23.26 -3.26
C GLN A 25 6.32 -23.17 -4.57
N ALA A 26 5.00 -23.02 -4.51
CA ALA A 26 4.16 -22.87 -5.69
C ALA A 26 4.56 -21.66 -6.56
N ARG A 27 4.95 -20.56 -5.97
CA ARG A 27 5.46 -19.38 -6.68
C ARG A 27 6.79 -19.65 -7.36
N GLU A 28 7.69 -20.39 -6.71
CA GLU A 28 8.95 -20.84 -7.32
C GLU A 28 8.68 -21.81 -8.48
N ASP A 29 7.70 -22.71 -8.32
CA ASP A 29 7.31 -23.66 -9.35
C ASP A 29 6.71 -22.97 -10.57
N HIS A 30 5.87 -21.96 -10.34
CA HIS A 30 5.31 -21.14 -11.41
C HIS A 30 6.40 -20.33 -12.13
N ALA A 31 7.29 -19.67 -11.39
CA ALA A 31 8.40 -18.92 -11.97
C ALA A 31 9.34 -19.79 -12.81
N ALA A 32 9.47 -21.08 -12.46
CA ALA A 32 10.24 -22.07 -13.20
C ALA A 32 9.43 -22.79 -14.30
N GLY A 33 8.17 -22.42 -14.53
CA GLY A 33 7.29 -23.01 -15.53
C GLY A 33 6.83 -24.45 -15.22
N ARG A 34 6.90 -24.87 -13.94
CA ARG A 34 6.47 -26.22 -13.51
C ARG A 34 4.97 -26.31 -13.25
N ILE A 35 4.34 -25.20 -12.90
CA ILE A 35 2.88 -25.05 -12.81
C ILE A 35 2.46 -23.82 -13.61
N ASP A 36 1.23 -23.82 -14.08
CA ASP A 36 0.67 -22.67 -14.79
C ASP A 36 0.04 -21.63 -13.86
N ALA A 37 -0.44 -20.51 -14.42
CA ALA A 37 -1.06 -19.42 -13.64
C ALA A 37 -2.38 -19.85 -12.98
N ALA A 38 -3.14 -20.74 -13.59
CA ALA A 38 -4.41 -21.23 -13.02
C ALA A 38 -4.16 -22.14 -11.81
N GLU A 39 -3.13 -23.00 -11.89
CA GLU A 39 -2.70 -23.85 -10.79
C GLU A 39 -2.17 -23.01 -9.62
N LEU A 40 -1.35 -21.99 -9.89
CA LEU A 40 -0.90 -21.06 -8.86
C LEU A 40 -2.10 -20.33 -8.21
N ARG A 41 -3.02 -19.81 -9.02
CA ARG A 41 -4.22 -19.12 -8.51
C ARG A 41 -5.06 -20.03 -7.60
N ALA A 42 -5.24 -21.30 -7.95
CA ALA A 42 -5.98 -22.25 -7.12
C ALA A 42 -5.31 -22.49 -5.76
N LEU A 43 -3.98 -22.52 -5.71
CA LEU A 43 -3.21 -22.65 -4.47
C LEU A 43 -3.29 -21.38 -3.61
N GLU A 44 -3.23 -20.20 -4.23
CA GLU A 44 -3.43 -18.91 -3.58
C GLU A 44 -4.85 -18.81 -2.98
N ASP A 45 -5.86 -19.19 -3.74
CA ASP A 45 -7.25 -19.22 -3.31
C ASP A 45 -7.46 -20.13 -2.09
N ALA A 46 -6.85 -21.32 -2.10
CA ALA A 46 -6.91 -22.22 -0.96
C ALA A 46 -6.26 -21.62 0.30
N ALA A 47 -5.06 -21.06 0.15
CA ALA A 47 -4.34 -20.42 1.24
C ALA A 47 -5.12 -19.20 1.81
N ILE A 48 -5.76 -18.39 0.95
CA ILE A 48 -6.58 -17.25 1.39
C ILE A 48 -7.80 -17.73 2.18
N ARG A 49 -8.49 -18.78 1.75
CA ARG A 49 -9.60 -19.34 2.53
C ARG A 49 -9.17 -19.80 3.91
N GLU A 50 -8.00 -20.44 4.01
CA GLU A 50 -7.46 -20.88 5.30
C GLU A 50 -7.18 -19.70 6.26
N ILE A 51 -6.51 -18.64 5.77
CA ILE A 51 -6.20 -17.49 6.61
C ILE A 51 -7.41 -16.63 6.94
N VAL A 52 -8.41 -16.55 6.06
CA VAL A 52 -9.68 -15.87 6.36
C VAL A 52 -10.41 -16.61 7.47
N ALA A 53 -10.54 -17.94 7.37
CA ALA A 53 -11.14 -18.76 8.43
C ALA A 53 -10.40 -18.59 9.77
N MET A 54 -9.07 -18.56 9.77
CA MET A 54 -8.26 -18.33 10.97
C MET A 54 -8.51 -16.94 11.57
N GLN A 55 -8.60 -15.87 10.75
CA GLN A 55 -8.89 -14.53 11.22
C GLN A 55 -10.27 -14.45 11.89
N GLU A 56 -11.28 -15.12 11.35
CA GLU A 56 -12.62 -15.19 11.92
C GLU A 56 -12.65 -16.04 13.19
N GLU A 57 -11.96 -17.17 13.24
CA GLU A 57 -11.88 -18.07 14.40
C GLU A 57 -11.25 -17.36 15.61
N VAL A 58 -10.23 -16.54 15.43
CA VAL A 58 -9.64 -15.75 16.53
C VAL A 58 -10.48 -14.53 16.91
N GLY A 59 -11.61 -14.29 16.25
CA GLY A 59 -12.61 -13.28 16.61
C GLY A 59 -12.35 -11.90 16.02
N LEU A 60 -11.50 -11.77 14.98
CA LEU A 60 -11.37 -10.52 14.24
C LEU A 60 -12.68 -10.20 13.51
N ARG A 61 -13.00 -8.92 13.45
CA ARG A 61 -14.20 -8.42 12.76
C ARG A 61 -13.94 -7.91 11.36
N SER A 62 -12.69 -7.80 10.98
CA SER A 62 -12.21 -7.59 9.63
C SER A 62 -11.31 -8.74 9.23
N ALA A 63 -11.33 -9.10 7.95
CA ALA A 63 -10.39 -10.05 7.38
C ALA A 63 -9.80 -9.48 6.09
N THR A 64 -8.54 -9.81 5.84
CA THR A 64 -7.83 -9.52 4.59
C THR A 64 -7.49 -10.82 3.88
N ASP A 65 -7.09 -10.72 2.62
CA ASP A 65 -6.48 -11.82 1.86
C ASP A 65 -5.03 -12.14 2.28
N GLY A 66 -4.53 -11.45 3.33
CA GLY A 66 -3.15 -11.58 3.82
C GLY A 66 -2.10 -11.06 2.84
N GLU A 67 -2.52 -10.41 1.75
CA GLU A 67 -1.66 -10.03 0.62
C GLU A 67 -0.92 -11.24 0.03
N LEU A 68 -1.52 -12.41 0.11
CA LEU A 68 -0.84 -13.66 -0.27
C LEU A 68 -0.53 -13.73 -1.76
N ARG A 69 -1.26 -13.01 -2.61
CA ARG A 69 -1.01 -12.92 -4.05
C ARG A 69 0.06 -11.93 -4.44
N ARG A 70 0.37 -10.96 -3.57
CA ARG A 70 1.30 -9.87 -3.87
C ARG A 70 2.76 -10.31 -3.73
N ALA A 71 3.61 -9.88 -4.64
CA ALA A 71 5.06 -9.95 -4.51
C ALA A 71 5.58 -8.75 -3.71
N SER A 72 4.97 -7.58 -3.90
CA SER A 72 5.26 -6.34 -3.19
C SER A 72 3.96 -5.69 -2.72
N TRP A 73 3.89 -5.31 -1.44
CA TRP A 73 2.70 -4.70 -0.84
C TRP A 73 2.26 -3.41 -1.56
N HIS A 74 3.20 -2.65 -2.16
CA HIS A 74 2.93 -1.36 -2.82
C HIS A 74 3.17 -1.40 -4.33
N MET A 75 4.27 -2.03 -4.81
CA MET A 75 4.61 -1.94 -6.23
C MET A 75 3.61 -2.70 -7.12
N ASP A 76 3.02 -3.79 -6.62
CA ASP A 76 2.02 -4.55 -7.36
C ASP A 76 0.73 -3.75 -7.63
N PHE A 77 0.42 -2.77 -6.77
CA PHE A 77 -0.61 -1.78 -7.01
C PHE A 77 -0.12 -0.68 -7.95
N ILE A 78 1.01 -0.06 -7.61
CA ILE A 78 1.52 1.12 -8.30
C ILE A 78 1.79 0.86 -9.79
N TYR A 79 2.30 -0.33 -10.14
CA TYR A 79 2.55 -0.69 -11.54
C TYR A 79 1.29 -0.96 -12.36
N GLN A 80 0.11 -1.01 -11.76
CA GLN A 80 -1.17 -1.12 -12.45
C GLN A 80 -1.81 0.25 -12.72
N LEU A 81 -1.26 1.33 -12.15
CA LEU A 81 -1.66 2.68 -12.57
C LEU A 81 -1.16 2.93 -13.99
N ASP A 82 -2.03 3.53 -14.81
CA ASP A 82 -1.66 3.97 -16.16
C ASP A 82 -0.50 4.98 -16.08
N GLY A 83 0.38 4.97 -17.05
CA GLY A 83 1.50 5.90 -17.15
C GLY A 83 2.72 5.54 -16.29
N ILE A 84 2.66 4.50 -15.46
CA ILE A 84 3.78 4.04 -14.64
C ILE A 84 4.45 2.82 -15.24
N THR A 85 5.77 2.84 -15.28
CA THR A 85 6.62 1.72 -15.70
C THR A 85 7.58 1.28 -14.60
N LYS A 86 7.92 -0.01 -14.62
CA LYS A 86 8.91 -0.58 -13.71
C LYS A 86 10.32 -0.23 -14.17
N GLU A 87 11.13 0.26 -13.25
CA GLU A 87 12.56 0.46 -13.46
C GLU A 87 13.41 -0.38 -12.50
N ALA A 88 14.68 -0.55 -12.85
CA ALA A 88 15.65 -1.12 -11.93
C ALA A 88 15.85 -0.17 -10.74
N GLY A 89 15.87 -0.72 -9.54
CA GLY A 89 16.12 0.07 -8.34
C GLY A 89 17.51 0.73 -8.37
N HIS A 90 17.54 2.01 -8.07
CA HIS A 90 18.80 2.78 -8.03
C HIS A 90 19.19 3.16 -6.61
N MET A 91 18.26 3.01 -5.65
CA MET A 91 18.43 3.47 -4.28
C MET A 91 18.31 2.32 -3.31
N ALA A 92 19.35 2.13 -2.52
CA ALA A 92 19.33 1.22 -1.39
C ALA A 92 18.57 1.83 -0.23
N VAL A 93 17.68 1.04 0.37
CA VAL A 93 17.04 1.36 1.65
C VAL A 93 17.76 0.61 2.75
N ARG A 94 18.18 1.33 3.77
CA ARG A 94 18.83 0.75 4.94
C ARG A 94 17.82 0.43 6.00
N PHE A 95 17.95 -0.76 6.55
CA PHE A 95 17.14 -1.25 7.66
C PHE A 95 18.06 -1.60 8.82
N PHE A 96 17.60 -1.32 10.01
CA PHE A 96 18.39 -1.50 11.23
C PHE A 96 17.70 -2.48 12.18
N ASN A 97 18.48 -3.26 12.91
CA ASN A 97 18.05 -4.06 14.04
C ASN A 97 19.23 -4.22 15.05
N GLU A 98 19.00 -4.95 16.12
CA GLU A 98 20.01 -5.21 17.14
C GLU A 98 21.27 -5.94 16.64
N ASN A 99 21.18 -6.62 15.48
CA ASN A 99 22.29 -7.38 14.89
C ASN A 99 23.06 -6.59 13.83
N GLY A 100 22.64 -5.35 13.53
CA GLY A 100 23.31 -4.48 12.57
C GLY A 100 22.40 -3.89 11.50
N GLU A 101 23.00 -3.60 10.34
CA GLU A 101 22.36 -2.96 9.19
C GLU A 101 22.13 -3.97 8.08
N LEU A 102 20.96 -3.90 7.45
CA LEU A 102 20.60 -4.63 6.24
C LEU A 102 20.32 -3.62 5.13
N GLU A 103 20.87 -3.84 3.96
CA GLU A 103 20.60 -3.02 2.78
C GLU A 103 19.74 -3.80 1.78
N PHE A 104 18.74 -3.14 1.25
CA PHE A 104 17.85 -3.68 0.23
C PHE A 104 17.55 -2.62 -0.82
N THR A 105 17.70 -2.97 -2.09
CA THR A 105 17.34 -2.09 -3.20
C THR A 105 15.98 -2.51 -3.74
N PRO A 106 14.90 -1.79 -3.40
CA PRO A 106 13.59 -2.07 -3.96
C PRO A 106 13.55 -1.73 -5.44
N ALA A 107 12.61 -2.32 -6.17
CA ALA A 107 12.29 -1.89 -7.52
C ALA A 107 11.88 -0.40 -7.51
N ALA A 108 12.26 0.31 -8.56
CA ALA A 108 11.89 1.70 -8.79
C ALA A 108 10.72 1.80 -9.78
N LEU A 109 10.14 2.98 -9.87
CA LEU A 109 9.12 3.32 -10.84
C LEU A 109 9.55 4.54 -11.65
N HIS A 110 9.00 4.68 -12.86
CA HIS A 110 9.08 5.87 -13.69
C HIS A 110 7.68 6.24 -14.16
N VAL A 111 7.34 7.52 -13.99
CA VAL A 111 6.10 8.11 -14.48
C VAL A 111 6.39 8.69 -15.86
N GLY A 112 6.16 7.89 -16.89
CA GLY A 112 6.50 8.21 -18.28
C GLY A 112 5.28 8.50 -19.17
N GLY A 113 4.06 8.50 -18.59
CA GLY A 113 2.81 8.79 -19.29
C GLY A 113 1.76 9.43 -18.39
N PRO A 114 0.63 9.87 -18.95
CA PRO A 114 -0.49 10.39 -18.15
C PRO A 114 -0.97 9.35 -17.13
N LEU A 115 -1.11 9.76 -15.89
CA LEU A 115 -1.59 8.91 -14.81
C LEU A 115 -3.10 8.70 -14.90
N GLY A 116 -3.53 7.48 -14.59
CA GLY A 116 -4.93 7.09 -14.56
C GLY A 116 -5.10 5.69 -14.01
N VAL A 117 -6.34 5.19 -14.05
CA VAL A 117 -6.69 3.82 -13.71
C VAL A 117 -7.68 3.27 -14.73
N SER A 118 -7.23 2.39 -15.60
CA SER A 118 -8.06 1.79 -16.65
C SER A 118 -8.94 0.66 -16.14
N THR A 119 -8.46 -0.09 -15.16
CA THR A 119 -9.18 -1.21 -14.52
C THR A 119 -9.06 -1.10 -13.01
N THR A 120 -10.05 -1.58 -12.27
CA THR A 120 -9.99 -1.59 -10.80
C THR A 120 -8.84 -2.48 -10.32
N ILE A 121 -7.89 -1.86 -9.65
CA ILE A 121 -6.69 -2.54 -9.14
C ILE A 121 -7.09 -3.42 -7.94
N PHE A 122 -6.71 -4.70 -7.98
CA PHE A 122 -7.12 -5.71 -6.99
C PHE A 122 -8.64 -5.96 -6.90
N GLY A 123 -9.44 -5.53 -7.90
CA GLY A 123 -10.87 -5.72 -7.90
C GLY A 123 -11.29 -7.18 -7.82
N ASP A 124 -10.67 -8.05 -8.62
CA ASP A 124 -10.90 -9.50 -8.58
C ASP A 124 -10.47 -10.13 -7.26
N ASP A 125 -9.36 -9.64 -6.67
CA ASP A 125 -8.86 -10.13 -5.39
C ASP A 125 -9.79 -9.71 -4.24
N PHE A 126 -10.31 -8.48 -4.28
CA PHE A 126 -11.29 -8.02 -3.32
C PHE A 126 -12.63 -8.77 -3.45
N SER A 127 -13.11 -9.00 -4.67
CA SER A 127 -14.33 -9.77 -4.92
C SER A 127 -14.22 -11.20 -4.37
N PHE A 128 -13.07 -11.84 -4.59
CA PHE A 128 -12.79 -13.16 -4.02
C PHE A 128 -12.76 -13.14 -2.48
N LEU A 129 -12.15 -12.13 -1.87
CA LEU A 129 -12.16 -11.96 -0.42
C LEU A 129 -13.59 -11.78 0.11
N GLN A 130 -14.40 -10.95 -0.56
CA GLN A 130 -15.79 -10.71 -0.21
C GLN A 130 -16.64 -11.98 -0.26
N GLU A 131 -16.42 -12.84 -1.25
CA GLU A 131 -17.08 -14.16 -1.35
C GLU A 131 -16.56 -15.17 -0.31
N THR A 132 -15.36 -14.96 0.22
CA THR A 132 -14.71 -15.89 1.14
C THR A 132 -15.06 -15.64 2.60
N VAL A 133 -15.24 -14.38 3.02
CA VAL A 133 -15.60 -14.03 4.40
C VAL A 133 -16.99 -14.53 4.74
N ALA A 134 -17.17 -15.05 5.97
CA ALA A 134 -18.46 -15.53 6.45
C ALA A 134 -19.08 -14.58 7.50
N THR A 135 -18.27 -13.99 8.37
CA THR A 135 -18.73 -13.20 9.53
C THR A 135 -18.00 -11.86 9.68
N SER A 136 -16.86 -11.70 9.04
CA SER A 136 -16.03 -10.51 9.09
C SER A 136 -16.32 -9.54 7.94
N VAL A 137 -15.90 -8.29 8.10
CA VAL A 137 -15.92 -7.29 7.02
C VAL A 137 -14.64 -7.44 6.17
N PRO A 138 -14.75 -7.63 4.85
CA PRO A 138 -13.58 -7.68 3.98
C PRO A 138 -12.86 -6.32 4.00
N LYS A 139 -11.56 -6.36 4.27
CA LYS A 139 -10.68 -5.19 4.33
C LYS A 139 -9.65 -5.28 3.22
N LEU A 140 -9.55 -4.22 2.40
CA LEU A 140 -8.52 -4.09 1.38
C LEU A 140 -7.43 -3.11 1.85
N THR A 141 -6.18 -3.42 1.51
CA THR A 141 -5.03 -2.54 1.74
C THR A 141 -4.42 -2.14 0.41
N VAL A 142 -4.14 -0.86 0.24
CA VAL A 142 -3.46 -0.30 -0.93
C VAL A 142 -2.43 0.74 -0.48
N PRO A 143 -1.34 0.98 -1.24
CA PRO A 143 -0.40 2.04 -0.88
C PRO A 143 -1.08 3.40 -1.00
N SER A 144 -0.67 4.36 -0.16
CA SER A 144 -1.13 5.74 -0.30
C SER A 144 -0.51 6.42 -1.53
N PRO A 145 -1.14 7.47 -2.10
CA PRO A 145 -0.60 8.16 -3.27
C PRO A 145 0.79 8.77 -3.05
N SER A 146 1.12 9.17 -1.81
CA SER A 146 2.45 9.64 -1.43
C SER A 146 3.59 8.66 -1.78
N MET A 147 3.29 7.35 -1.78
CA MET A 147 4.27 6.30 -2.09
C MET A 147 4.77 6.35 -3.53
N VAL A 148 3.98 6.88 -4.47
CA VAL A 148 4.39 7.06 -5.87
C VAL A 148 5.49 8.11 -5.98
N HIS A 149 5.43 9.18 -5.19
CA HIS A 149 6.38 10.31 -5.23
C HIS A 149 7.57 10.12 -4.27
N TYR A 150 7.36 9.56 -3.08
CA TYR A 150 8.30 9.63 -1.96
C TYR A 150 9.73 9.14 -2.30
N ARG A 151 9.84 8.03 -3.04
CA ARG A 151 11.13 7.39 -3.27
C ARG A 151 11.96 8.01 -4.38
N GLY A 152 11.32 8.48 -5.43
CA GLY A 152 11.99 9.03 -6.60
C GLY A 152 11.96 10.56 -6.67
N GLY A 153 11.06 11.18 -5.89
CA GLY A 153 10.81 12.61 -5.97
C GLY A 153 10.50 13.03 -7.41
N LYS A 154 10.84 14.25 -7.74
CA LYS A 154 10.64 14.80 -9.07
C LYS A 154 11.47 14.09 -10.17
N ALA A 155 12.54 13.41 -9.80
CA ALA A 155 13.43 12.74 -10.77
C ALA A 155 12.79 11.49 -11.41
N SER A 156 11.80 10.85 -10.75
CA SER A 156 11.07 9.71 -11.29
C SER A 156 9.92 10.10 -12.23
N ILE A 157 9.67 11.38 -12.43
CA ILE A 157 8.56 11.93 -13.21
C ILE A 157 9.11 12.55 -14.48
N ASP A 158 8.63 12.10 -15.65
CA ASP A 158 9.00 12.70 -16.94
C ASP A 158 8.44 14.11 -17.04
N GLN A 159 9.34 15.10 -17.12
CA GLN A 159 8.97 16.50 -17.21
C GLN A 159 8.35 16.89 -18.56
N SER A 160 8.45 16.05 -19.59
CA SER A 160 7.72 16.25 -20.84
C SER A 160 6.25 15.89 -20.72
N VAL A 161 5.90 15.01 -19.77
CA VAL A 161 4.52 14.63 -19.44
C VAL A 161 3.98 15.55 -18.34
N TYR A 162 4.76 15.73 -17.28
CA TYR A 162 4.40 16.56 -16.13
C TYR A 162 5.45 17.66 -15.89
N PRO A 163 5.24 18.84 -16.47
CA PRO A 163 6.21 19.95 -16.36
C PRO A 163 6.35 20.49 -14.92
N ASP A 164 5.33 20.25 -14.10
CA ASP A 164 5.31 20.63 -12.69
C ASP A 164 4.64 19.55 -11.82
N LEU A 165 4.88 19.61 -10.50
CA LEU A 165 4.30 18.66 -9.55
C LEU A 165 2.79 18.87 -9.36
N ALA A 166 2.23 20.05 -9.63
CA ALA A 166 0.81 20.30 -9.47
C ALA A 166 0.00 19.48 -10.48
N SER A 167 0.43 19.44 -11.74
CA SER A 167 -0.20 18.61 -12.78
C SER A 167 -0.06 17.11 -12.50
N PHE A 168 1.10 16.67 -11.99
CA PHE A 168 1.31 15.30 -11.56
C PHE A 168 0.36 14.90 -10.42
N TRP A 169 0.27 15.74 -9.38
CA TRP A 169 -0.60 15.45 -8.24
C TRP A 169 -2.09 15.47 -8.62
N ALA A 170 -2.50 16.38 -9.50
CA ALA A 170 -3.89 16.44 -9.97
C ALA A 170 -4.32 15.12 -10.63
N ASP A 171 -3.50 14.56 -11.53
CA ASP A 171 -3.82 13.31 -12.20
C ASP A 171 -3.69 12.11 -11.24
N LEU A 172 -2.69 12.08 -10.37
CA LEU A 172 -2.50 10.99 -9.41
C LEU A 172 -3.67 10.92 -8.41
N THR A 173 -4.08 12.06 -7.84
CA THR A 173 -5.20 12.10 -6.89
C THR A 173 -6.52 11.75 -7.57
N ALA A 174 -6.73 12.19 -8.82
CA ALA A 174 -7.89 11.79 -9.60
C ALA A 174 -7.93 10.29 -9.91
N ALA A 175 -6.78 9.67 -10.22
CA ALA A 175 -6.68 8.22 -10.43
C ALA A 175 -7.02 7.44 -9.16
N TYR A 176 -6.52 7.89 -8.00
CA TYR A 176 -6.85 7.26 -6.72
C TYR A 176 -8.32 7.47 -6.32
N ASP A 177 -8.88 8.65 -6.54
CA ASP A 177 -10.31 8.93 -6.27
C ASP A 177 -11.21 8.00 -7.09
N GLU A 178 -10.90 7.84 -8.37
CA GLU A 178 -11.60 6.90 -9.27
C GLU A 178 -11.43 5.45 -8.79
N GLU A 179 -10.25 5.04 -8.36
CA GLU A 179 -10.02 3.70 -7.82
C GLU A 179 -10.83 3.45 -6.54
N VAL A 180 -10.83 4.41 -5.61
CA VAL A 180 -11.61 4.35 -4.37
C VAL A 180 -13.11 4.24 -4.68
N ARG A 181 -13.60 5.00 -5.66
CA ARG A 181 -14.98 4.94 -6.11
C ARG A 181 -15.33 3.56 -6.68
N ARG A 182 -14.50 3.01 -7.57
CA ARG A 182 -14.69 1.67 -8.16
C ARG A 182 -14.67 0.55 -7.12
N LEU A 183 -13.74 0.61 -6.17
CA LEU A 183 -13.72 -0.33 -5.04
C LEU A 183 -15.01 -0.25 -4.22
N GLY A 184 -15.55 0.96 -4.02
CA GLY A 184 -16.85 1.14 -3.37
C GLY A 184 -18.02 0.54 -4.16
N GLU A 185 -18.00 0.63 -5.47
CA GLU A 185 -18.99 -0.02 -6.36
C GLU A 185 -18.95 -1.55 -6.28
N LEU A 186 -17.76 -2.13 -6.02
CA LEU A 186 -17.59 -3.54 -5.71
C LEU A 186 -18.05 -3.91 -4.28
N GLY A 187 -18.44 -2.93 -3.46
CA GLY A 187 -18.89 -3.14 -2.09
C GLY A 187 -17.80 -3.05 -1.02
N CYS A 188 -16.66 -2.47 -1.33
CA CYS A 188 -15.61 -2.22 -0.33
C CYS A 188 -16.09 -1.14 0.65
N THR A 189 -16.23 -1.51 1.92
CA THR A 189 -16.60 -0.61 3.02
C THR A 189 -15.47 -0.39 4.02
N TYR A 190 -14.34 -1.08 3.84
CA TYR A 190 -13.17 -0.94 4.70
C TYR A 190 -11.89 -0.94 3.86
N LEU A 191 -11.33 0.24 3.64
CA LEU A 191 -10.08 0.46 2.91
C LEU A 191 -8.99 0.95 3.86
N GLN A 192 -7.77 0.48 3.69
CA GLN A 192 -6.59 0.99 4.40
C GLN A 192 -5.57 1.52 3.41
N PHE A 193 -5.13 2.76 3.61
CA PHE A 193 -3.95 3.29 2.94
C PHE A 193 -2.70 2.95 3.75
N ASP A 194 -1.79 2.20 3.13
CA ASP A 194 -0.48 1.90 3.70
C ASP A 194 0.50 3.00 3.32
N ASP A 195 0.99 3.71 4.34
CA ASP A 195 1.87 4.84 4.17
C ASP A 195 3.16 4.68 5.00
N THR A 196 4.26 4.43 4.31
CA THR A 196 5.57 4.49 4.95
C THR A 196 6.16 5.89 4.90
N SER A 197 5.74 6.74 3.96
CA SER A 197 6.31 8.08 3.77
C SER A 197 6.07 8.99 4.97
N LEU A 198 4.83 9.03 5.49
CA LEU A 198 4.50 9.81 6.68
C LEU A 198 5.23 9.29 7.93
N ALA A 199 5.41 7.97 8.05
CA ALA A 199 6.20 7.40 9.13
C ALA A 199 7.69 7.78 9.03
N TYR A 200 8.25 7.71 7.83
CA TYR A 200 9.67 8.01 7.57
C TYR A 200 9.99 9.48 7.79
N LEU A 201 9.08 10.39 7.47
CA LEU A 201 9.28 11.83 7.68
C LEU A 201 9.40 12.23 9.17
N ASN A 202 9.10 11.33 10.11
CA ASN A 202 9.43 11.53 11.52
C ASN A 202 10.92 11.37 11.82
N ASP A 203 11.69 10.65 10.97
CA ASP A 203 13.12 10.47 11.11
C ASP A 203 13.89 11.64 10.47
N PRO A 204 14.76 12.36 11.19
CA PRO A 204 15.57 13.44 10.63
C PRO A 204 16.41 13.01 9.42
N HIS A 205 16.96 11.80 9.41
CA HIS A 205 17.75 11.31 8.26
C HIS A 205 16.89 11.11 7.01
N GLN A 206 15.64 10.72 7.16
CA GLN A 206 14.72 10.63 6.03
C GLN A 206 14.34 12.02 5.51
N ARG A 207 14.22 13.02 6.38
CA ARG A 207 14.02 14.42 5.95
C ARG A 207 15.25 14.98 5.23
N GLU A 208 16.45 14.65 5.69
CA GLU A 208 17.70 14.99 4.94
C GLU A 208 17.69 14.38 3.54
N TYR A 209 17.22 13.14 3.40
CA TYR A 209 17.03 12.52 2.10
C TYR A 209 16.03 13.28 1.23
N VAL A 210 14.87 13.65 1.75
CA VAL A 210 13.88 14.49 1.03
C VAL A 210 14.49 15.78 0.53
N ALA A 211 15.26 16.48 1.38
CA ALA A 211 15.98 17.69 0.97
C ALA A 211 16.99 17.41 -0.17
N SER A 212 17.68 16.28 -0.12
CA SER A 212 18.69 15.91 -1.13
C SER A 212 18.10 15.65 -2.52
N ILE A 213 16.83 15.25 -2.61
CA ILE A 213 16.10 15.05 -3.86
C ILE A 213 15.23 16.24 -4.27
N GLY A 214 15.39 17.37 -3.58
CA GLY A 214 14.74 18.66 -3.93
C GLY A 214 13.34 18.84 -3.35
N GLY A 215 12.93 18.01 -2.38
CA GLY A 215 11.70 18.20 -1.62
C GLY A 215 11.88 19.19 -0.45
N ASP A 216 10.78 19.56 0.17
CA ASP A 216 10.77 20.40 1.37
C ASP A 216 10.65 19.50 2.62
N PRO A 217 11.74 19.31 3.39
CA PRO A 217 11.74 18.37 4.53
C PRO A 217 10.79 18.79 5.66
N ASP A 218 10.43 20.08 5.74
CA ASP A 218 9.58 20.60 6.81
C ASP A 218 8.09 20.60 6.44
N ARG A 219 7.75 20.56 5.15
CA ARG A 219 6.37 20.64 4.65
C ARG A 219 5.90 19.43 3.88
N GLN A 220 6.77 18.52 3.46
CA GLN A 220 6.43 17.38 2.61
C GLN A 220 5.28 16.52 3.20
N HIS A 221 5.22 16.37 4.53
CA HIS A 221 4.14 15.64 5.18
C HIS A 221 2.79 16.34 5.04
N VAL A 222 2.74 17.68 5.12
CA VAL A 222 1.51 18.46 4.95
C VAL A 222 0.99 18.33 3.51
N GLU A 223 1.88 18.41 2.54
CA GLU A 223 1.53 18.22 1.12
C GLU A 223 1.01 16.80 0.87
N TYR A 224 1.66 15.77 1.40
CA TYR A 224 1.19 14.39 1.27
C TYR A 224 -0.19 14.18 1.91
N ILE A 225 -0.44 14.71 3.10
CA ILE A 225 -1.75 14.64 3.75
C ILE A 225 -2.81 15.35 2.92
N HIS A 226 -2.49 16.51 2.34
CA HIS A 226 -3.40 17.22 1.44
C HIS A 226 -3.79 16.35 0.25
N HIS A 227 -2.83 15.76 -0.46
CA HIS A 227 -3.09 14.91 -1.63
C HIS A 227 -3.77 13.59 -1.28
N ILE A 228 -3.49 13.01 -0.09
CA ILE A 228 -4.25 11.85 0.41
C ILE A 228 -5.73 12.22 0.59
N ASN A 229 -6.03 13.40 1.13
CA ASN A 229 -7.40 13.87 1.30
C ASN A 229 -8.09 14.15 -0.05
N GLU A 230 -7.37 14.69 -1.04
CA GLU A 230 -7.89 14.85 -2.41
C GLU A 230 -8.22 13.50 -3.04
N ALA A 231 -7.36 12.51 -2.90
CA ALA A 231 -7.58 11.14 -3.37
C ALA A 231 -8.79 10.43 -2.72
N LEU A 232 -9.36 10.99 -1.68
CA LEU A 232 -10.52 10.49 -0.96
C LEU A 232 -11.77 11.39 -1.12
N ALA A 233 -11.71 12.41 -1.98
CA ALA A 233 -12.79 13.40 -2.11
C ALA A 233 -14.12 12.76 -2.57
N GLY A 234 -14.06 11.79 -3.49
CA GLY A 234 -15.21 11.03 -3.98
C GLY A 234 -15.49 9.74 -3.23
N ARG A 235 -14.89 9.52 -2.08
CA ARG A 235 -15.09 8.32 -1.27
C ARG A 235 -16.56 8.05 -1.00
N PRO A 236 -17.07 6.84 -1.30
CA PRO A 236 -18.47 6.49 -1.04
C PRO A 236 -18.88 6.65 0.42
N GLU A 237 -20.09 7.10 0.65
CA GLU A 237 -20.66 7.16 2.00
C GLU A 237 -20.67 5.77 2.63
N GLY A 238 -20.27 5.69 3.89
CA GLY A 238 -20.17 4.42 4.63
C GLY A 238 -18.85 3.66 4.46
N MET A 239 -17.98 4.05 3.54
CA MET A 239 -16.63 3.48 3.45
C MET A 239 -15.74 4.08 4.54
N ALA A 240 -15.27 3.25 5.45
CA ALA A 240 -14.23 3.62 6.40
C ALA A 240 -12.86 3.54 5.72
N VAL A 241 -12.10 4.64 5.76
CA VAL A 241 -10.70 4.65 5.33
C VAL A 241 -9.80 4.87 6.53
N THR A 242 -8.76 4.07 6.64
CA THR A 242 -7.75 4.16 7.68
C THR A 242 -6.37 4.30 7.07
N THR A 243 -5.40 4.81 7.82
CA THR A 243 -4.01 4.83 7.40
C THR A 243 -3.17 3.96 8.31
N HIS A 244 -2.23 3.22 7.73
CA HIS A 244 -1.19 2.49 8.43
C HIS A 244 0.16 3.15 8.18
N MET A 245 0.77 3.67 9.22
CA MET A 245 2.11 4.27 9.14
C MET A 245 3.16 3.28 9.62
N CYS A 246 3.83 2.64 8.67
CA CYS A 246 4.88 1.66 8.94
C CYS A 246 6.27 2.28 8.89
N ARG A 247 7.08 2.07 9.92
CA ARG A 247 8.50 2.49 9.92
C ARG A 247 9.41 1.58 9.09
N GLY A 248 8.82 0.72 8.26
CA GLY A 248 9.48 -0.26 7.43
C GLY A 248 9.84 -1.52 8.24
N ASN A 249 9.14 -2.62 7.97
CA ASN A 249 9.48 -3.92 8.55
C ASN A 249 10.03 -4.83 7.45
N PHE A 250 11.34 -5.06 7.49
CA PHE A 250 12.01 -5.97 6.58
C PHE A 250 12.92 -6.89 7.40
N ARG A 251 12.59 -8.19 7.45
CA ARG A 251 13.36 -9.22 8.21
C ARG A 251 13.62 -8.82 9.66
N SER A 252 12.58 -8.37 10.35
CA SER A 252 12.63 -7.87 11.74
C SER A 252 13.55 -6.67 11.95
N SER A 253 13.69 -5.81 10.94
CA SER A 253 14.44 -4.57 10.97
C SER A 253 13.54 -3.38 10.60
N TRP A 254 13.93 -2.17 10.95
CA TRP A 254 13.19 -0.94 10.63
C TRP A 254 14.03 0.01 9.79
N ALA A 255 13.39 0.81 8.94
CA ALA A 255 14.04 1.78 8.06
C ALA A 255 14.04 3.21 8.63
N ALA A 256 13.12 3.53 9.54
CA ALA A 256 13.00 4.85 10.15
C ALA A 256 12.90 4.75 11.67
N SER A 257 13.53 5.68 12.36
CA SER A 257 13.56 5.79 13.82
C SER A 257 12.65 6.93 14.32
N GLY A 258 12.40 6.97 15.62
CA GLY A 258 11.65 8.04 16.29
C GLY A 258 10.19 7.73 16.55
N GLY A 259 9.47 8.73 17.06
CA GLY A 259 8.03 8.71 17.30
C GLY A 259 7.24 9.14 16.06
N TYR A 260 6.05 9.72 16.27
CA TYR A 260 5.19 10.26 15.22
C TYR A 260 4.87 11.75 15.41
N ASP A 261 5.55 12.41 16.37
CA ASP A 261 5.22 13.77 16.79
C ASP A 261 5.32 14.79 15.66
N PHE A 262 6.27 14.60 14.73
CA PHE A 262 6.49 15.54 13.62
C PHE A 262 5.30 15.63 12.66
N VAL A 263 4.62 14.51 12.40
CA VAL A 263 3.47 14.47 11.48
C VAL A 263 2.12 14.50 12.19
N ALA A 264 2.09 14.28 13.52
CA ALA A 264 0.86 14.01 14.27
C ALA A 264 -0.13 15.18 14.22
N GLU A 265 0.35 16.42 14.39
CA GLU A 265 -0.52 17.60 14.39
C GLU A 265 -1.19 17.79 13.01
N ALA A 266 -0.44 17.64 11.92
CA ALA A 266 -0.98 17.78 10.58
C ALA A 266 -1.92 16.62 10.19
N LEU A 267 -1.66 15.41 10.72
CA LEU A 267 -2.43 14.22 10.37
C LEU A 267 -3.74 14.08 11.16
N PHE A 268 -3.76 14.54 12.41
CA PHE A 268 -4.89 14.33 13.33
C PHE A 268 -5.58 15.64 13.78
N GLY A 269 -5.03 16.80 13.43
CA GLY A 269 -5.62 18.12 13.66
C GLY A 269 -6.54 18.54 12.54
#